data_4815cbf199105445697651e5ebc3cbbe
#
_entry.id   4815cbf199105445697651e5ebc3cbbe
#
_cell.length_a   1.000
_cell.length_b   1.000
_cell.length_c   1.000
_cell.angle_alpha   90.00
_cell.angle_beta   90.00
_cell.angle_gamma   90.00
#
_symmetry.space_group_name_H-M   'P 1'
#
loop_
_entity.id
_entity.type
_entity.pdbx_description
1 polymer ?
#
loop_
_entity_poly.entity_id
_entity_poly.type
_entity_poly.pdbx_seq_one_letter_code
_entity_poly.pdbx_strand_id
1 'polypeptide(L)'
;MKKLLMLLIVILSVSAFAQTKDDRAYLVKVGDQAPDFSMKLTNGKTVKLSELRGKVVMLQFTASWCSVCRKEMPFIERDIWLQHKNNPNFMLMAIDRDEPRETVLKFAKSIPITYPIGLDSHADIFSLYALREAGITRNVIIDKTGKIAFLTRLYDTVEFNKMTEVIDSMLK
;
A
#
# COMPACT_ATOMS: atom_id res chain seq x y z
N MET A 1 -70.65 8.71 -11.05
CA MET A 1 -69.37 8.42 -11.79
C MET A 1 -68.24 8.79 -10.87
N LYS A 2 -67.71 7.80 -10.12
CA LYS A 2 -66.62 8.02 -9.17
C LYS A 2 -65.29 7.73 -9.87
N LYS A 3 -64.43 8.75 -10.08
CA LYS A 3 -63.09 8.59 -10.62
C LYS A 3 -62.15 8.08 -9.50
N LEU A 4 -61.70 6.85 -9.63
CA LEU A 4 -60.73 6.21 -8.72
C LEU A 4 -59.35 6.71 -9.13
N LEU A 5 -58.73 7.55 -8.29
CA LEU A 5 -57.37 8.05 -8.47
C LEU A 5 -56.40 7.01 -7.90
N MET A 6 -55.74 6.25 -8.77
CA MET A 6 -54.73 5.27 -8.37
C MET A 6 -53.41 6.00 -8.15
N LEU A 7 -53.03 6.13 -6.88
CA LEU A 7 -51.76 6.71 -6.45
C LEU A 7 -50.67 5.65 -6.57
N LEU A 8 -49.82 5.79 -7.59
CA LEU A 8 -48.64 4.92 -7.83
C LEU A 8 -47.51 5.36 -6.90
N ILE A 9 -47.33 4.65 -5.76
CA ILE A 9 -46.19 4.86 -4.87
C ILE A 9 -44.98 4.13 -5.47
N VAL A 10 -44.07 4.89 -6.08
CA VAL A 10 -42.75 4.37 -6.49
C VAL A 10 -41.88 4.33 -5.24
N ILE A 11 -41.67 3.14 -4.69
CA ILE A 11 -40.72 2.90 -3.62
C ILE A 11 -39.33 2.87 -4.24
N LEU A 12 -38.58 3.99 -4.17
CA LEU A 12 -37.15 4.00 -4.43
C LEU A 12 -36.45 3.24 -3.30
N SER A 13 -36.11 1.99 -3.53
CA SER A 13 -35.22 1.23 -2.66
C SER A 13 -33.79 1.80 -2.81
N VAL A 14 -33.44 2.72 -1.93
CA VAL A 14 -32.04 3.15 -1.75
C VAL A 14 -31.30 1.97 -1.10
N SER A 15 -30.61 1.18 -1.91
CA SER A 15 -29.66 0.19 -1.42
C SER A 15 -28.51 0.94 -0.74
N ALA A 16 -28.61 1.09 0.58
CA ALA A 16 -27.50 1.53 1.41
C ALA A 16 -26.41 0.44 1.33
N PHE A 17 -25.40 0.63 0.50
CA PHE A 17 -24.18 -0.14 0.58
C PHE A 17 -23.57 0.17 1.95
N ALA A 18 -23.78 -0.72 2.92
CA ALA A 18 -23.06 -0.70 4.18
C ALA A 18 -21.58 -0.86 3.86
N GLN A 19 -20.85 0.24 3.92
CA GLN A 19 -19.39 0.23 3.84
C GLN A 19 -18.90 -0.54 5.06
N THR A 20 -18.46 -1.79 4.87
CA THR A 20 -17.77 -2.54 5.91
C THR A 20 -16.55 -1.76 6.31
N LYS A 21 -16.51 -1.26 7.55
CA LYS A 21 -15.36 -0.57 8.11
C LYS A 21 -14.18 -1.53 8.06
N ASP A 22 -13.11 -1.18 7.34
CA ASP A 22 -11.88 -1.98 7.31
C ASP A 22 -11.28 -1.98 8.73
N ASP A 23 -11.38 -3.10 9.44
CA ASP A 23 -10.87 -3.31 10.80
C ASP A 23 -9.32 -3.29 10.84
N ARG A 24 -8.67 -3.30 9.66
CA ARG A 24 -7.23 -3.21 9.50
C ARG A 24 -6.67 -1.80 9.73
N ALA A 25 -7.52 -0.83 10.08
CA ALA A 25 -7.17 0.58 10.34
C ALA A 25 -6.52 1.31 9.15
N TYR A 26 -6.90 0.96 7.92
CA TYR A 26 -6.61 1.76 6.74
C TYR A 26 -7.50 3.01 6.67
N LEU A 27 -6.93 4.12 6.18
CA LEU A 27 -7.66 5.34 5.81
C LEU A 27 -8.02 5.37 4.32
N VAL A 28 -7.48 4.42 3.57
CA VAL A 28 -7.65 4.24 2.11
C VAL A 28 -8.24 2.86 1.82
N LYS A 29 -8.83 2.70 0.65
CA LYS A 29 -9.38 1.42 0.17
C LYS A 29 -8.96 1.13 -1.27
N VAL A 30 -9.12 -0.11 -1.70
CA VAL A 30 -8.95 -0.50 -3.10
C VAL A 30 -9.87 0.32 -4.00
N GLY A 31 -9.33 0.85 -5.10
CA GLY A 31 -9.99 1.75 -6.04
C GLY A 31 -9.77 3.24 -5.76
N ASP A 32 -9.35 3.63 -4.56
CA ASP A 32 -9.02 5.03 -4.26
C ASP A 32 -7.76 5.46 -5.02
N GLN A 33 -7.66 6.75 -5.33
CA GLN A 33 -6.42 7.37 -5.76
C GLN A 33 -5.44 7.34 -4.58
N ALA A 34 -4.25 6.77 -4.78
CA ALA A 34 -3.23 6.74 -3.75
C ALA A 34 -2.82 8.17 -3.35
N PRO A 35 -2.82 8.51 -2.05
CA PRO A 35 -2.34 9.80 -1.56
C PRO A 35 -0.92 10.08 -2.04
N ASP A 36 -0.69 11.28 -2.60
CA ASP A 36 0.63 11.69 -3.10
C ASP A 36 1.55 12.09 -1.94
N PHE A 37 2.83 11.81 -2.11
CA PHE A 37 3.88 12.22 -1.17
C PHE A 37 5.22 12.34 -1.88
N SER A 38 6.15 13.06 -1.22
CA SER A 38 7.57 13.05 -1.57
C SER A 38 8.37 12.44 -0.43
N MET A 39 9.32 11.56 -0.75
CA MET A 39 10.09 10.82 0.23
C MET A 39 11.57 10.81 -0.13
N LYS A 40 12.44 11.01 0.85
CA LYS A 40 13.88 10.85 0.71
C LYS A 40 14.28 9.40 0.97
N LEU A 41 14.98 8.80 0.04
CA LEU A 41 15.53 7.44 0.18
C LEU A 41 16.84 7.47 1.00
N THR A 42 17.19 6.32 1.56
CA THR A 42 18.47 6.15 2.31
C THR A 42 19.72 6.48 1.48
N ASN A 43 19.66 6.33 0.16
CA ASN A 43 20.73 6.68 -0.78
C ASN A 43 20.78 8.18 -1.14
N GLY A 44 19.91 9.01 -0.56
CA GLY A 44 19.85 10.46 -0.74
C GLY A 44 18.98 10.94 -1.91
N LYS A 45 18.49 10.04 -2.76
CA LYS A 45 17.55 10.42 -3.83
C LYS A 45 16.18 10.76 -3.24
N THR A 46 15.46 11.67 -3.90
CA THR A 46 14.06 11.96 -3.59
C THR A 46 13.17 11.28 -4.62
N VAL A 47 12.07 10.71 -4.17
CA VAL A 47 11.03 10.10 -5.00
C VAL A 47 9.70 10.77 -4.67
N LYS A 48 8.95 11.14 -5.70
CA LYS A 48 7.57 11.60 -5.57
C LYS A 48 6.63 10.57 -6.18
N LEU A 49 5.60 10.15 -5.44
CA LEU A 49 4.71 9.07 -5.90
C LEU A 49 4.00 9.42 -7.21
N SER A 50 3.56 10.66 -7.38
CA SER A 50 2.90 11.09 -8.63
C SER A 50 3.80 11.03 -9.88
N GLU A 51 5.13 11.06 -9.72
CA GLU A 51 6.09 10.91 -10.82
C GLU A 51 6.26 9.44 -11.27
N LEU A 52 5.69 8.50 -10.53
CA LEU A 52 5.71 7.07 -10.85
C LEU A 52 4.48 6.61 -11.64
N ARG A 53 3.66 7.53 -12.13
CA ARG A 53 2.52 7.18 -13.01
C ARG A 53 3.00 6.40 -14.24
N GLY A 54 2.21 5.41 -14.65
CA GLY A 54 2.60 4.46 -15.70
C GLY A 54 3.32 3.22 -15.16
N LYS A 55 3.73 3.22 -13.88
CA LYS A 55 4.34 2.06 -13.22
C LYS A 55 3.35 1.42 -12.22
N VAL A 56 3.49 0.11 -12.04
CA VAL A 56 2.97 -0.59 -10.87
C VAL A 56 3.91 -0.28 -9.71
N VAL A 57 3.36 0.24 -8.61
CA VAL A 57 4.15 0.63 -7.43
C VAL A 57 3.74 -0.20 -6.23
N MET A 58 4.73 -0.78 -5.55
CA MET A 58 4.53 -1.42 -4.25
C MET A 58 5.17 -0.54 -3.17
N LEU A 59 4.38 -0.15 -2.18
CA LEU A 59 4.82 0.49 -0.96
C LEU A 59 4.75 -0.53 0.17
N GLN A 60 5.87 -0.77 0.86
CA GLN A 60 5.93 -1.60 2.06
C GLN A 60 6.20 -0.69 3.26
N PHE A 61 5.27 -0.58 4.20
CA PHE A 61 5.51 0.13 5.45
C PHE A 61 6.23 -0.78 6.44
N THR A 62 7.33 -0.28 7.00
CA THR A 62 8.24 -1.03 7.88
C THR A 62 8.82 -0.17 9.00
N ALA A 63 9.49 -0.81 9.94
CA ALA A 63 10.34 -0.20 10.96
C ALA A 63 11.37 -1.21 11.46
N SER A 64 12.51 -0.76 11.97
CA SER A 64 13.59 -1.63 12.42
C SER A 64 13.21 -2.59 13.57
N TRP A 65 12.30 -2.15 14.42
CA TRP A 65 11.77 -2.91 15.56
C TRP A 65 10.64 -3.88 15.20
N CYS A 66 10.13 -3.83 13.96
CA CYS A 66 8.99 -4.63 13.50
C CYS A 66 9.41 -6.06 13.15
N SER A 67 9.16 -7.01 14.05
CA SER A 67 9.51 -8.43 13.84
C SER A 67 8.76 -9.08 12.67
N VAL A 68 7.49 -8.72 12.46
CA VAL A 68 6.68 -9.23 11.34
C VAL A 68 7.20 -8.70 10.01
N CYS A 69 7.59 -7.41 9.94
CA CYS A 69 8.20 -6.83 8.75
C CYS A 69 9.51 -7.54 8.40
N ARG A 70 10.38 -7.76 9.40
CA ARG A 70 11.64 -8.50 9.21
C ARG A 70 11.43 -9.92 8.69
N LYS A 71 10.34 -10.57 9.08
CA LYS A 71 9.96 -11.90 8.58
C LYS A 71 9.48 -11.83 7.12
N GLU A 72 8.71 -10.82 6.75
CA GLU A 72 8.13 -10.66 5.41
C GLU A 72 9.16 -10.21 4.36
N MET A 73 10.06 -9.28 4.73
CA MET A 73 10.98 -8.61 3.81
C MET A 73 11.84 -9.55 2.95
N PRO A 74 12.40 -10.68 3.45
CA PRO A 74 13.13 -11.62 2.59
C PRO A 74 12.27 -12.29 1.52
N PHE A 75 10.97 -12.51 1.79
CA PHE A 75 10.04 -13.05 0.80
C PHE A 75 9.72 -11.99 -0.27
N ILE A 76 9.51 -10.74 0.13
CA ILE A 76 9.34 -9.62 -0.82
C ILE A 76 10.57 -9.47 -1.72
N GLU A 77 11.77 -9.57 -1.15
CA GLU A 77 13.03 -9.54 -1.93
C GLU A 77 13.05 -10.66 -2.98
N ARG A 78 12.83 -11.92 -2.54
CA ARG A 78 12.96 -13.11 -3.39
C ARG A 78 11.86 -13.20 -4.45
N ASP A 79 10.60 -13.03 -4.03
CA ASP A 79 9.44 -13.40 -4.82
C ASP A 79 8.86 -12.22 -5.62
N ILE A 80 9.20 -10.98 -5.26
CA ILE A 80 8.69 -9.78 -5.93
C ILE A 80 9.84 -8.95 -6.50
N TRP A 81 10.76 -8.48 -5.64
CA TRP A 81 11.78 -7.54 -6.09
C TRP A 81 12.74 -8.15 -7.12
N LEU A 82 13.36 -9.29 -6.81
CA LEU A 82 14.30 -9.94 -7.72
C LEU A 82 13.65 -10.40 -9.03
N GLN A 83 12.35 -10.65 -9.05
CA GLN A 83 11.60 -11.01 -10.25
C GLN A 83 11.35 -9.79 -11.16
N HIS A 84 11.12 -8.61 -10.56
CA HIS A 84 10.64 -7.43 -11.29
C HIS A 84 11.57 -6.22 -11.28
N LYS A 85 12.70 -6.23 -10.55
CA LYS A 85 13.62 -5.07 -10.41
C LYS A 85 14.14 -4.49 -11.72
N ASN A 86 14.19 -5.29 -12.78
CA ASN A 86 14.64 -4.89 -14.11
C ASN A 86 13.47 -4.46 -15.03
N ASN A 87 12.23 -4.59 -14.57
CA ASN A 87 11.06 -4.14 -15.33
C ASN A 87 10.89 -2.62 -15.18
N PRO A 88 10.99 -1.82 -16.26
CA PRO A 88 10.86 -0.37 -16.19
C PRO A 88 9.48 0.11 -15.71
N ASN A 89 8.47 -0.77 -15.77
CA ASN A 89 7.09 -0.49 -15.36
C ASN A 89 6.82 -0.90 -13.91
N PHE A 90 7.84 -1.28 -13.13
CA PHE A 90 7.70 -1.65 -11.71
C PHE A 90 8.57 -0.77 -10.81
N MET A 91 8.05 -0.46 -9.62
CA MET A 91 8.79 0.18 -8.54
C MET A 91 8.36 -0.39 -7.20
N LEU A 92 9.33 -0.79 -6.38
CA LEU A 92 9.10 -1.20 -5.00
C LEU A 92 9.95 -0.33 -4.07
N MET A 93 9.34 0.15 -2.98
CA MET A 93 10.01 0.91 -1.93
C MET A 93 9.50 0.49 -0.56
N ALA A 94 10.40 0.22 0.37
CA ALA A 94 10.05 0.23 1.78
C ALA A 94 9.95 1.67 2.29
N ILE A 95 9.06 1.94 3.24
CA ILE A 95 8.89 3.23 3.92
C ILE A 95 9.07 2.97 5.40
N ASP A 96 10.20 3.41 5.93
CA ASP A 96 10.54 3.24 7.34
C ASP A 96 9.92 4.37 8.16
N ARG A 97 9.03 3.97 9.09
CA ARG A 97 8.19 4.90 9.85
C ARG A 97 8.79 5.24 11.20
N ASP A 98 8.85 6.55 11.48
CA ASP A 98 9.05 7.13 12.82
C ASP A 98 10.41 6.79 13.45
N GLU A 99 11.44 6.63 12.59
CA GLU A 99 12.80 6.35 13.02
C GLU A 99 13.82 7.37 12.47
N PRO A 100 14.88 7.69 13.23
CA PRO A 100 15.97 8.50 12.76
C PRO A 100 16.71 7.82 11.58
N ARG A 101 17.19 8.62 10.63
CA ARG A 101 17.92 8.13 9.45
C ARG A 101 19.04 7.13 9.79
N GLU A 102 19.78 7.37 10.88
CA GLU A 102 20.87 6.48 11.30
C GLU A 102 20.38 5.08 11.67
N THR A 103 19.25 4.98 12.36
CA THR A 103 18.59 3.71 12.69
C THR A 103 18.20 2.99 11.42
N VAL A 104 17.56 3.68 10.47
CA VAL A 104 17.16 3.11 9.19
C VAL A 104 18.35 2.60 8.38
N LEU A 105 19.48 3.33 8.38
CA LEU A 105 20.71 2.90 7.70
C LEU A 105 21.32 1.64 8.33
N LYS A 106 21.27 1.51 9.67
CA LYS A 106 21.71 0.29 10.37
C LYS A 106 20.77 -0.87 10.06
N PHE A 107 19.46 -0.60 10.06
CA PHE A 107 18.44 -1.59 9.71
C PHE A 107 18.64 -2.11 8.27
N ALA A 108 18.78 -1.22 7.30
CA ALA A 108 19.01 -1.57 5.90
C ALA A 108 20.22 -2.49 5.69
N LYS A 109 21.28 -2.33 6.51
CA LYS A 109 22.48 -3.19 6.48
C LYS A 109 22.26 -4.55 7.17
N SER A 110 21.29 -4.64 8.08
CA SER A 110 21.03 -5.83 8.90
C SER A 110 20.05 -6.82 8.28
N ILE A 111 19.39 -6.45 7.18
CA ILE A 111 18.37 -7.26 6.53
C ILE A 111 18.78 -7.56 5.09
N PRO A 112 18.59 -8.81 4.60
CA PRO A 112 19.05 -9.23 3.27
C PRO A 112 18.07 -8.77 2.17
N ILE A 113 17.95 -7.47 1.96
CA ILE A 113 17.14 -6.87 0.91
C ILE A 113 17.96 -5.90 0.08
N THR A 114 17.58 -5.71 -1.19
CA THR A 114 18.23 -4.78 -2.12
C THR A 114 17.31 -3.70 -2.67
N TYR A 115 16.00 -3.76 -2.38
CA TYR A 115 15.08 -2.70 -2.77
C TYR A 115 15.24 -1.45 -1.90
N PRO A 116 14.89 -0.27 -2.45
CA PRO A 116 15.08 1.00 -1.76
C PRO A 116 14.28 1.12 -0.47
N ILE A 117 14.89 1.76 0.54
CA ILE A 117 14.19 2.17 1.78
C ILE A 117 14.12 3.69 1.81
N GLY A 118 12.93 4.22 2.04
CA GLY A 118 12.64 5.62 2.24
C GLY A 118 12.41 5.98 3.70
N LEU A 119 12.54 7.25 4.01
CA LEU A 119 12.49 7.82 5.33
C LEU A 119 11.16 8.53 5.56
N ASP A 120 10.41 8.09 6.55
CA ASP A 120 9.18 8.71 7.06
C ASP A 120 9.34 9.02 8.55
N SER A 121 10.30 9.88 8.89
CA SER A 121 10.79 10.13 10.26
C SER A 121 9.73 10.67 11.23
N HIS A 122 8.58 11.11 10.74
CA HIS A 122 7.48 11.64 11.53
C HIS A 122 6.17 10.92 11.29
N ALA A 123 6.19 9.76 10.62
CA ALA A 123 5.01 8.99 10.22
C ALA A 123 3.99 9.80 9.37
N ASP A 124 4.42 10.84 8.68
CA ASP A 124 3.54 11.69 7.87
C ASP A 124 3.01 10.94 6.66
N ILE A 125 3.86 10.15 5.99
CA ILE A 125 3.46 9.33 4.84
C ILE A 125 2.57 8.17 5.31
N PHE A 126 2.94 7.48 6.38
CA PHE A 126 2.14 6.40 6.95
C PHE A 126 0.73 6.88 7.29
N SER A 127 0.61 8.08 7.88
CA SER A 127 -0.66 8.67 8.31
C SER A 127 -1.59 9.07 7.15
N LEU A 128 -1.10 9.10 5.90
CA LEU A 128 -1.94 9.24 4.71
C LEU A 128 -2.69 7.93 4.38
N TYR A 129 -2.15 6.79 4.77
CA TYR A 129 -2.66 5.46 4.39
C TYR A 129 -3.34 4.71 5.52
N ALA A 130 -2.95 4.96 6.77
CA ALA A 130 -3.47 4.27 7.93
C ALA A 130 -3.52 5.17 9.17
N LEU A 131 -4.31 4.81 10.17
CA LEU A 131 -4.31 5.50 11.45
C LEU A 131 -2.88 5.51 12.03
N ARG A 132 -2.45 6.67 12.53
CA ARG A 132 -1.06 6.87 13.00
C ARG A 132 -0.62 5.84 14.05
N GLU A 133 -1.52 5.46 14.93
CA GLU A 133 -1.31 4.45 15.99
C GLU A 133 -1.43 3.00 15.51
N ALA A 134 -1.83 2.79 14.27
CA ALA A 134 -2.02 1.45 13.72
C ALA A 134 -0.69 0.69 13.61
N GLY A 135 -0.78 -0.65 13.66
CA GLY A 135 0.38 -1.50 13.44
C GLY A 135 1.01 -1.30 12.06
N ILE A 136 2.33 -1.34 12.00
CA ILE A 136 3.14 -0.90 10.86
C ILE A 136 3.09 -1.83 9.64
N THR A 137 3.11 -3.15 9.80
CA THR A 137 3.24 -4.12 8.69
C THR A 137 2.08 -4.01 7.71
N ARG A 138 2.32 -3.38 6.56
CA ARG A 138 1.34 -3.10 5.51
C ARG A 138 2.02 -3.03 4.16
N ASN A 139 1.34 -3.55 3.14
CA ASN A 139 1.73 -3.31 1.76
C ASN A 139 0.56 -2.64 1.01
N VAL A 140 0.90 -1.70 0.16
CA VAL A 140 -0.04 -0.99 -0.72
C VAL A 140 0.43 -1.17 -2.15
N ILE A 141 -0.39 -1.82 -2.97
CA ILE A 141 -0.12 -2.00 -4.39
C ILE A 141 -0.92 -0.96 -5.17
N ILE A 142 -0.24 -0.23 -6.03
CA ILE A 142 -0.78 0.89 -6.79
C ILE A 142 -0.62 0.56 -8.27
N ASP A 143 -1.68 0.70 -9.05
CA ASP A 143 -1.68 0.44 -10.48
C ASP A 143 -1.03 1.58 -11.30
N LYS A 144 -0.88 1.37 -12.61
CA LYS A 144 -0.29 2.33 -13.54
C LYS A 144 -1.02 3.68 -13.59
N THR A 145 -2.31 3.73 -13.21
CA THR A 145 -3.10 4.97 -13.15
C THR A 145 -2.95 5.70 -11.83
N GLY A 146 -2.32 5.06 -10.83
CA GLY A 146 -2.11 5.56 -9.49
C GLY A 146 -3.23 5.22 -8.51
N LYS A 147 -4.13 4.28 -8.87
CA LYS A 147 -5.15 3.77 -7.96
C LYS A 147 -4.63 2.60 -7.16
N ILE A 148 -5.11 2.48 -5.93
CA ILE A 148 -4.80 1.35 -5.05
C ILE A 148 -5.48 0.10 -5.62
N ALA A 149 -4.69 -0.92 -5.93
CA ALA A 149 -5.14 -2.19 -6.49
C ALA A 149 -5.25 -3.29 -5.42
N PHE A 150 -4.40 -3.25 -4.38
CA PHE A 150 -4.40 -4.24 -3.31
C PHE A 150 -3.83 -3.68 -2.02
N LEU A 151 -4.28 -4.23 -0.88
CA LEU A 151 -3.84 -3.85 0.46
C LEU A 151 -3.64 -5.11 1.31
N THR A 152 -2.50 -5.20 2.01
CA THR A 152 -2.25 -6.28 2.99
C THR A 152 -2.12 -5.75 4.41
N ARG A 153 -2.28 -6.62 5.39
CA ARG A 153 -2.06 -6.31 6.81
C ARG A 153 -1.43 -7.49 7.53
N LEU A 154 -0.26 -7.28 8.14
CA LEU A 154 0.60 -8.34 8.68
C LEU A 154 1.19 -9.21 7.56
N TYR A 155 1.82 -10.33 7.94
CA TYR A 155 2.30 -11.31 6.99
C TYR A 155 1.47 -12.60 7.11
N ASP A 156 0.63 -12.80 6.13
CA ASP A 156 -0.12 -14.02 5.88
C ASP A 156 0.26 -14.57 4.51
N THR A 157 0.52 -15.87 4.43
CA THR A 157 1.02 -16.49 3.19
C THR A 157 0.00 -16.47 2.06
N VAL A 158 -1.28 -16.61 2.36
CA VAL A 158 -2.35 -16.61 1.35
C VAL A 158 -2.51 -15.19 0.78
N GLU A 159 -2.57 -14.19 1.66
CA GLU A 159 -2.66 -12.78 1.25
C GLU A 159 -1.40 -12.33 0.50
N PHE A 160 -0.21 -12.79 0.93
CA PHE A 160 1.05 -12.51 0.25
C PHE A 160 1.09 -13.08 -1.17
N ASN A 161 0.69 -14.35 -1.35
CA ASN A 161 0.63 -14.98 -2.67
C ASN A 161 -0.37 -14.24 -3.58
N LYS A 162 -1.53 -13.84 -3.03
CA LYS A 162 -2.50 -13.05 -3.77
C LYS A 162 -1.97 -11.69 -4.19
N MET A 163 -1.22 -11.02 -3.32
CA MET A 163 -0.54 -9.75 -3.63
C MET A 163 0.44 -9.93 -4.80
N THR A 164 1.25 -11.00 -4.77
CA THR A 164 2.20 -11.33 -5.85
C THR A 164 1.48 -11.56 -7.18
N GLU A 165 0.40 -12.36 -7.20
CA GLU A 165 -0.43 -12.57 -8.39
C GLU A 165 -1.00 -11.27 -8.96
N VAL A 166 -1.45 -10.35 -8.10
CA VAL A 166 -1.97 -9.04 -8.52
C VAL A 166 -0.88 -8.23 -9.20
N ILE A 167 0.32 -8.16 -8.62
CA ILE A 167 1.48 -7.47 -9.23
C ILE A 167 1.80 -8.08 -10.59
N ASP A 168 1.95 -9.40 -10.67
CA ASP A 168 2.28 -10.11 -11.91
C ASP A 168 1.25 -9.83 -13.02
N SER A 169 -0.04 -9.82 -12.66
CA SER A 169 -1.12 -9.58 -13.62
C SER A 169 -1.08 -8.17 -14.23
N MET A 170 -0.64 -7.17 -13.44
CA MET A 170 -0.54 -5.77 -13.89
C MET A 170 0.75 -5.47 -14.68
N LEU A 171 1.74 -6.36 -14.61
CA LEU A 171 3.04 -6.21 -15.30
C LEU A 171 3.09 -6.98 -16.63
N LYS A 172 2.13 -7.84 -16.90
CA LYS A 172 1.92 -8.48 -18.22
C LYS A 172 1.38 -7.45 -19.22
#